data_a599948cb098c760094f655da1ae0d57
#
_entry.id   a599948cb098c760094f655da1ae0d57
#
_cell.length_a   1.000
_cell.length_b   1.000
_cell.length_c   1.000
_cell.angle_alpha   90.00
_cell.angle_beta   90.00
_cell.angle_gamma   90.00
#
_symmetry.space_group_name_H-M   'P 1'
#
loop_
_entity.id
_entity.type
_entity.pdbx_description
1 polymer ?
#
loop_
_entity_poly.entity_id
_entity_poly.type
_entity_poly.pdbx_seq_one_letter_code
_entity_poly.pdbx_strand_id
1 'polypeptide(L)'
;MSEKPARAAIVREARPNGQWKVDGKEPLNPNEVWKQADGGLNVRERVEKYYSKHGFDSIFPTDKNGRLRWWGLYTQRKPGVDGGKTALLEDSDLEDKFFMMRVRVDGGRLTTHQLREIADISITNGRGTADISDRQNIQMHWIDIKDVPTIWKRLEAIGLDSTDACGDVPRIILGSPVAGIAKDELIDVSPIIADIKERFVGNPELQNLPRKFKSAITGHPSLDVVHEIN
;
A
#
# COMPACT_ATOMS: atom_id res chain seq x y z
N MET A 1 -13.34 42.33 15.07
CA MET A 1 -12.70 41.06 14.59
C MET A 1 -12.68 40.12 15.79
N SER A 2 -13.52 39.09 15.81
CA SER A 2 -13.57 38.14 16.92
C SER A 2 -12.38 37.16 16.72
N GLU A 3 -11.45 37.14 17.69
CA GLU A 3 -10.40 36.15 17.76
C GLU A 3 -11.03 34.76 17.82
N LYS A 4 -10.68 33.91 16.87
CA LYS A 4 -11.01 32.46 16.96
C LYS A 4 -10.31 31.92 18.21
N PRO A 5 -11.01 31.20 19.09
CA PRO A 5 -10.37 30.58 20.24
C PRO A 5 -9.24 29.67 19.78
N ALA A 6 -8.09 29.80 20.42
CA ALA A 6 -6.95 28.94 20.17
C ALA A 6 -7.36 27.47 20.32
N ARG A 7 -7.09 26.67 19.29
CA ARG A 7 -7.39 25.23 19.31
C ARG A 7 -6.58 24.61 20.44
N ALA A 8 -7.23 24.04 21.45
CA ALA A 8 -6.55 23.35 22.53
C ALA A 8 -5.57 22.31 21.95
N ALA A 9 -4.33 22.29 22.44
CA ALA A 9 -3.35 21.31 22.01
C ALA A 9 -3.85 19.91 22.36
N ILE A 10 -3.94 19.02 21.36
CA ILE A 10 -4.30 17.63 21.58
C ILE A 10 -3.12 16.94 22.27
N VAL A 11 -3.30 16.52 23.50
CA VAL A 11 -2.31 15.73 24.24
C VAL A 11 -2.33 14.32 23.66
N ARG A 12 -1.16 13.84 23.24
CA ARG A 12 -0.95 12.50 22.69
C ARG A 12 0.03 11.73 23.53
N GLU A 13 -0.31 10.49 23.85
CA GLU A 13 0.59 9.56 24.54
C GLU A 13 1.03 8.46 23.58
N ALA A 14 2.33 8.18 23.53
CA ALA A 14 2.86 7.05 22.77
C ALA A 14 2.37 5.73 23.39
N ARG A 15 2.05 4.77 22.53
CA ARG A 15 1.73 3.39 22.91
C ARG A 15 2.92 2.46 22.62
N PRO A 16 3.00 1.28 23.24
CA PRO A 16 4.11 0.34 23.03
C PRO A 16 4.35 -0.05 21.56
N ASN A 17 3.32 -0.02 20.73
CA ASN A 17 3.38 -0.33 19.30
C ASN A 17 3.49 0.92 18.39
N GLY A 18 3.93 2.05 18.94
CA GLY A 18 4.07 3.31 18.19
C GLY A 18 2.77 4.08 17.93
N GLN A 19 1.60 3.56 18.32
CA GLN A 19 0.33 4.28 18.19
C GLN A 19 0.20 5.39 19.23
N TRP A 20 -0.67 6.35 18.94
CA TRP A 20 -0.94 7.49 19.82
C TRP A 20 -2.37 7.45 20.34
N LYS A 21 -2.56 7.69 21.62
CA LYS A 21 -3.87 8.00 22.20
C LYS A 21 -4.22 9.44 21.89
N VAL A 22 -5.47 9.67 21.54
CA VAL A 22 -6.04 11.02 21.43
C VAL A 22 -6.99 11.21 22.60
N ASP A 23 -6.74 12.22 23.40
CA ASP A 23 -7.52 12.54 24.62
C ASP A 23 -7.64 11.36 25.61
N GLY A 24 -6.59 10.54 25.71
CA GLY A 24 -6.53 9.40 26.62
C GLY A 24 -7.46 8.23 26.25
N LYS A 25 -8.18 8.30 25.13
CA LYS A 25 -9.10 7.24 24.70
C LYS A 25 -8.37 6.11 23.97
N GLU A 26 -8.93 4.92 24.07
CA GLU A 26 -8.52 3.73 23.34
C GLU A 26 -8.75 3.91 21.81
N PRO A 27 -8.27 2.96 20.96
CA PRO A 27 -8.33 3.10 19.51
C PRO A 27 -9.63 3.70 19.01
N LEU A 28 -9.54 4.68 18.10
CA LEU A 28 -10.69 5.45 17.62
C LEU A 28 -11.56 4.65 16.63
N ASN A 29 -11.06 3.52 16.11
CA ASN A 29 -11.77 2.70 15.13
C ASN A 29 -11.30 1.24 15.19
N PRO A 30 -12.08 0.30 14.61
CA PRO A 30 -11.76 -1.13 14.63
C PRO A 30 -10.40 -1.50 14.03
N ASN A 31 -9.87 -0.70 13.10
CA ASN A 31 -8.56 -0.97 12.51
C ASN A 31 -7.43 -0.84 13.54
N GLU A 32 -7.57 0.08 14.49
CA GLU A 32 -6.58 0.26 15.55
C GLU A 32 -6.56 -0.95 16.51
N VAL A 33 -7.72 -1.56 16.74
CA VAL A 33 -7.86 -2.70 17.66
C VAL A 33 -7.06 -3.90 17.15
N TRP A 34 -7.26 -4.33 15.90
CA TRP A 34 -6.57 -5.51 15.38
C TRP A 34 -5.07 -5.25 15.10
N LYS A 35 -4.67 -4.00 14.83
CA LYS A 35 -3.25 -3.63 14.70
C LYS A 35 -2.47 -3.79 16.00
N GLN A 36 -3.12 -3.58 17.14
CA GLN A 36 -2.52 -3.82 18.45
C GLN A 36 -2.27 -5.31 18.72
N ALA A 37 -3.14 -6.16 18.23
CA ALA A 37 -3.07 -7.61 18.44
C ALA A 37 -1.96 -8.27 17.61
N ASP A 38 -1.73 -7.76 16.37
CA ASP A 38 -0.76 -8.37 15.45
C ASP A 38 -0.37 -7.39 14.34
N GLY A 39 0.91 -7.38 13.96
CA GLY A 39 1.44 -6.51 12.91
C GLY A 39 0.97 -6.91 11.51
N GLY A 40 0.78 -5.90 10.63
CA GLY A 40 0.29 -6.13 9.27
C GLY A 40 1.23 -7.01 8.42
N LEU A 41 2.55 -6.92 8.64
CA LEU A 41 3.52 -7.73 7.88
C LEU A 41 3.41 -9.23 8.17
N ASN A 42 2.97 -9.62 9.36
CA ASN A 42 2.90 -11.02 9.77
C ASN A 42 1.87 -11.83 8.96
N VAL A 43 0.95 -11.18 8.26
CA VAL A 43 -0.05 -11.87 7.45
C VAL A 43 0.56 -12.65 6.27
N ARG A 44 1.77 -12.29 5.82
CA ARG A 44 2.46 -13.02 4.74
C ARG A 44 2.60 -14.50 5.07
N GLU A 45 3.07 -14.81 6.27
CA GLU A 45 3.24 -16.20 6.70
C GLU A 45 1.92 -16.97 6.65
N ARG A 46 0.80 -16.33 7.05
CA ARG A 46 -0.53 -16.95 6.98
C ARG A 46 -1.00 -17.16 5.53
N VAL A 47 -0.68 -16.22 4.63
CA VAL A 47 -0.97 -16.39 3.21
C VAL A 47 -0.19 -17.58 2.65
N GLU A 48 1.12 -17.64 2.87
CA GLU A 48 1.99 -18.69 2.32
C GLU A 48 1.68 -20.08 2.89
N LYS A 49 1.42 -20.17 4.19
CA LYS A 49 1.24 -21.47 4.88
C LYS A 49 -0.20 -21.96 4.93
N TYR A 50 -1.18 -21.06 4.93
CA TYR A 50 -2.57 -21.42 5.20
C TYR A 50 -3.55 -20.92 4.13
N TYR A 51 -3.69 -19.61 3.91
CA TYR A 51 -4.76 -19.06 3.05
C TYR A 51 -4.63 -19.50 1.59
N SER A 52 -3.40 -19.57 1.06
CA SER A 52 -3.17 -20.05 -0.32
C SER A 52 -3.59 -21.51 -0.55
N LYS A 53 -3.62 -22.31 0.50
CA LYS A 53 -4.01 -23.74 0.43
C LYS A 53 -5.51 -23.96 0.64
N HIS A 54 -6.14 -23.11 1.47
CA HIS A 54 -7.53 -23.29 1.88
C HIS A 54 -8.50 -22.31 1.21
N GLY A 55 -7.98 -21.31 0.49
CA GLY A 55 -8.76 -20.37 -0.31
C GLY A 55 -9.36 -19.22 0.48
N PHE A 56 -10.08 -18.37 -0.24
CA PHE A 56 -10.60 -17.08 0.24
C PHE A 56 -11.42 -17.17 1.52
N ASP A 57 -12.29 -18.17 1.65
CA ASP A 57 -13.19 -18.33 2.79
C ASP A 57 -12.46 -18.69 4.10
N SER A 58 -11.20 -19.12 4.01
CA SER A 58 -10.36 -19.39 5.17
C SER A 58 -9.73 -18.14 5.79
N ILE A 59 -9.83 -16.99 5.11
CA ILE A 59 -9.15 -15.76 5.53
C ILE A 59 -9.89 -15.12 6.69
N PHE A 60 -9.19 -14.90 7.80
CA PHE A 60 -9.78 -14.20 8.95
C PHE A 60 -10.25 -12.79 8.57
N PRO A 61 -11.43 -12.34 9.06
CA PRO A 61 -11.98 -11.03 8.73
C PRO A 61 -11.01 -9.86 8.96
N THR A 62 -10.23 -9.90 10.05
CA THR A 62 -9.23 -8.87 10.37
C THR A 62 -8.06 -8.86 9.40
N ASP A 63 -7.71 -9.99 8.79
CA ASP A 63 -6.71 -10.06 7.74
C ASP A 63 -7.30 -9.61 6.40
N LYS A 64 -8.48 -10.16 6.03
CA LYS A 64 -9.20 -9.84 4.79
C LYS A 64 -9.46 -8.34 4.64
N ASN A 65 -9.99 -7.72 5.68
CA ASN A 65 -10.38 -6.31 5.67
C ASN A 65 -9.29 -5.37 6.23
N GLY A 66 -8.19 -5.91 6.71
CA GLY A 66 -7.14 -5.17 7.39
C GLY A 66 -5.72 -5.48 6.91
N ARG A 67 -5.09 -6.51 7.45
CA ARG A 67 -3.64 -6.74 7.35
C ARG A 67 -3.15 -7.06 5.94
N LEU A 68 -3.95 -7.70 5.08
CA LEU A 68 -3.56 -7.99 3.70
C LEU A 68 -3.18 -6.72 2.91
N ARG A 69 -3.65 -5.53 3.34
CA ARG A 69 -3.29 -4.25 2.74
C ARG A 69 -1.80 -3.93 2.86
N TRP A 70 -1.11 -4.39 3.91
CA TRP A 70 0.34 -4.23 4.05
C TRP A 70 1.11 -4.91 2.93
N TRP A 71 0.51 -5.94 2.35
CA TRP A 71 1.02 -6.68 1.19
C TRP A 71 0.34 -6.29 -0.11
N GLY A 72 -0.24 -5.09 -0.17
CA GLY A 72 -0.86 -4.54 -1.37
C GLY A 72 -2.16 -5.21 -1.79
N LEU A 73 -2.72 -6.10 -0.96
CA LEU A 73 -3.93 -6.87 -1.29
C LEU A 73 -5.18 -6.18 -0.74
N TYR A 74 -6.14 -5.99 -1.63
CA TYR A 74 -7.51 -5.55 -1.31
C TYR A 74 -8.50 -6.52 -1.90
N THR A 75 -9.58 -6.82 -1.19
CA THR A 75 -10.70 -7.56 -1.77
C THR A 75 -11.24 -6.81 -2.99
N GLN A 76 -11.52 -7.56 -4.07
CA GLN A 76 -12.11 -7.00 -5.28
C GLN A 76 -13.56 -6.62 -4.98
N ARG A 77 -13.88 -5.33 -5.10
CA ARG A 77 -15.21 -4.78 -4.83
C ARG A 77 -16.04 -4.71 -6.09
N LYS A 78 -17.36 -4.82 -5.92
CA LYS A 78 -18.30 -4.53 -6.99
C LYS A 78 -18.19 -3.08 -7.44
N PRO A 79 -18.46 -2.77 -8.71
CA PRO A 79 -18.56 -1.40 -9.19
C PRO A 79 -19.53 -0.57 -8.32
N GLY A 80 -19.15 0.67 -8.02
CA GLY A 80 -19.96 1.61 -7.22
C GLY A 80 -19.84 1.46 -5.70
N VAL A 81 -19.13 0.48 -5.18
CA VAL A 81 -18.86 0.38 -3.73
C VAL A 81 -17.80 1.39 -3.32
N ASP A 82 -18.13 2.24 -2.35
CA ASP A 82 -17.27 3.32 -1.85
C ASP A 82 -15.93 2.78 -1.32
N GLY A 83 -14.85 3.41 -1.76
CA GLY A 83 -13.48 3.14 -1.29
C GLY A 83 -13.27 3.37 0.20
N GLY A 84 -14.05 4.22 0.84
CA GLY A 84 -14.02 4.47 2.28
C GLY A 84 -14.48 3.31 3.14
N LYS A 85 -15.28 2.41 2.60
CA LYS A 85 -15.83 1.26 3.32
C LYS A 85 -14.85 0.11 3.57
N THR A 86 -13.59 0.20 3.20
CA THR A 86 -12.63 -0.94 3.18
C THR A 86 -12.63 -1.78 4.47
N ALA A 87 -12.77 -1.17 5.64
CA ALA A 87 -12.81 -1.89 6.92
C ALA A 87 -14.20 -2.46 7.29
N LEU A 88 -15.23 -2.04 6.57
CA LEU A 88 -16.63 -2.35 6.83
C LEU A 88 -17.28 -3.08 5.66
N LEU A 89 -16.47 -3.65 4.75
CA LEU A 89 -16.97 -4.40 3.61
C LEU A 89 -17.65 -5.69 4.06
N GLU A 90 -18.86 -5.89 3.57
CA GLU A 90 -19.60 -7.15 3.68
C GLU A 90 -19.31 -8.03 2.45
N ASP A 91 -19.54 -9.32 2.54
CA ASP A 91 -19.34 -10.23 1.41
C ASP A 91 -20.22 -9.86 0.20
N SER A 92 -21.38 -9.25 0.46
CA SER A 92 -22.28 -8.71 -0.60
C SER A 92 -21.67 -7.54 -1.39
N ASP A 93 -20.69 -6.82 -0.83
CA ASP A 93 -19.98 -5.71 -1.48
C ASP A 93 -18.86 -6.21 -2.42
N LEU A 94 -18.52 -7.48 -2.37
CA LEU A 94 -17.43 -8.06 -3.16
C LEU A 94 -17.91 -8.48 -4.54
N GLU A 95 -17.06 -8.29 -5.56
CA GLU A 95 -17.35 -8.74 -6.93
C GLU A 95 -17.29 -10.26 -7.04
N ASP A 96 -16.38 -10.88 -6.33
CA ASP A 96 -16.20 -12.32 -6.16
C ASP A 96 -15.08 -12.53 -5.12
N LYS A 97 -14.59 -13.76 -4.99
CA LYS A 97 -13.52 -14.17 -4.05
C LYS A 97 -12.11 -13.84 -4.56
N PHE A 98 -11.95 -12.66 -5.15
CA PHE A 98 -10.68 -12.17 -5.69
C PHE A 98 -10.12 -10.97 -4.94
N PHE A 99 -8.85 -10.68 -5.23
CA PHE A 99 -8.14 -9.50 -4.74
C PHE A 99 -7.67 -8.60 -5.89
N MET A 100 -7.59 -7.32 -5.61
CA MET A 100 -6.69 -6.41 -6.30
C MET A 100 -5.33 -6.48 -5.61
N MET A 101 -4.25 -6.66 -6.36
CA MET A 101 -2.88 -6.59 -5.88
C MET A 101 -2.21 -5.33 -6.41
N ARG A 102 -1.61 -4.56 -5.52
CA ARG A 102 -0.83 -3.38 -5.87
C ARG A 102 0.66 -3.70 -5.84
N VAL A 103 1.31 -3.57 -6.99
CA VAL A 103 2.76 -3.67 -7.12
C VAL A 103 3.37 -2.30 -6.85
N ARG A 104 4.35 -2.26 -5.98
CA ARG A 104 5.07 -1.05 -5.59
C ARG A 104 6.09 -0.65 -6.66
N VAL A 105 6.04 0.60 -7.10
CA VAL A 105 6.98 1.16 -8.10
C VAL A 105 7.44 2.54 -7.61
N ASP A 106 8.43 2.55 -6.71
CA ASP A 106 8.97 3.80 -6.17
C ASP A 106 9.69 4.59 -7.27
N GLY A 107 9.40 5.89 -7.35
CA GLY A 107 9.91 6.77 -8.41
C GLY A 107 9.31 6.51 -9.80
N GLY A 108 8.36 5.57 -9.95
CA GLY A 108 7.64 5.34 -11.20
C GLY A 108 8.43 4.65 -12.31
N ARG A 109 9.67 4.23 -12.07
CA ARG A 109 10.55 3.64 -13.10
C ARG A 109 10.38 2.12 -13.19
N LEU A 110 10.16 1.63 -14.39
CA LEU A 110 10.12 0.20 -14.71
C LEU A 110 11.05 -0.10 -15.89
N THR A 111 11.79 -1.19 -15.78
CA THR A 111 12.48 -1.76 -16.94
C THR A 111 11.49 -2.49 -17.83
N THR A 112 11.85 -2.70 -19.11
CA THR A 112 11.03 -3.50 -20.02
C THR A 112 10.90 -4.96 -19.56
N HIS A 113 11.89 -5.50 -18.84
CA HIS A 113 11.83 -6.82 -18.23
C HIS A 113 10.78 -6.87 -17.12
N GLN A 114 10.78 -5.90 -16.20
CA GLN A 114 9.78 -5.78 -15.14
C GLN A 114 8.36 -5.62 -15.69
N LEU A 115 8.19 -4.78 -16.70
CA LEU A 115 6.89 -4.58 -17.33
C LEU A 115 6.35 -5.83 -18.01
N ARG A 116 7.23 -6.60 -18.70
CA ARG A 116 6.84 -7.90 -19.29
C ARG A 116 6.41 -8.91 -18.23
N GLU A 117 7.13 -9.01 -17.13
CA GLU A 117 6.78 -9.93 -16.05
C GLU A 117 5.45 -9.55 -15.39
N ILE A 118 5.19 -8.25 -15.16
CA ILE A 118 3.89 -7.78 -14.67
C ILE A 118 2.76 -8.13 -15.65
N ALA A 119 3.00 -7.92 -16.95
CA ALA A 119 2.02 -8.26 -17.99
C ALA A 119 1.73 -9.77 -18.01
N ASP A 120 2.76 -10.60 -17.91
CA ASP A 120 2.61 -12.07 -17.89
C ASP A 120 1.87 -12.53 -16.62
N ILE A 121 2.19 -11.98 -15.45
CA ILE A 121 1.43 -12.24 -14.21
C ILE A 121 -0.04 -11.85 -14.40
N SER A 122 -0.32 -10.70 -14.99
CA SER A 122 -1.69 -10.24 -15.23
C SER A 122 -2.46 -11.18 -16.17
N ILE A 123 -1.80 -11.68 -17.20
CA ILE A 123 -2.40 -12.64 -18.16
C ILE A 123 -2.64 -14.00 -17.51
N THR A 124 -1.67 -14.48 -16.73
CA THR A 124 -1.72 -15.86 -16.19
C THR A 124 -2.54 -15.98 -14.91
N ASN A 125 -2.56 -14.94 -14.06
CA ASN A 125 -3.17 -14.97 -12.73
C ASN A 125 -4.30 -13.94 -12.53
N GLY A 126 -4.52 -13.04 -13.50
CA GLY A 126 -5.60 -12.06 -13.51
C GLY A 126 -6.50 -12.23 -14.73
N ARG A 127 -6.97 -11.12 -15.30
CA ARG A 127 -7.78 -11.09 -16.53
C ARG A 127 -7.06 -10.38 -17.69
N GLY A 128 -5.75 -10.34 -17.68
CA GLY A 128 -4.94 -9.75 -18.75
C GLY A 128 -4.93 -8.22 -18.76
N THR A 129 -5.39 -7.57 -17.69
CA THR A 129 -5.40 -6.12 -17.55
C THR A 129 -4.72 -5.70 -16.25
N ALA A 130 -4.11 -4.51 -16.25
CA ALA A 130 -3.57 -3.87 -15.08
C ALA A 130 -3.73 -2.35 -15.21
N ASP A 131 -3.97 -1.67 -14.08
CA ASP A 131 -4.12 -0.23 -14.04
C ASP A 131 -2.83 0.43 -13.54
N ILE A 132 -2.48 1.57 -14.12
CA ILE A 132 -1.46 2.47 -13.59
C ILE A 132 -2.17 3.47 -12.70
N SER A 133 -1.80 3.51 -11.42
CA SER A 133 -2.39 4.49 -10.51
C SER A 133 -1.75 5.87 -10.67
N ASP A 134 -2.46 6.92 -10.25
CA ASP A 134 -1.96 8.29 -10.15
C ASP A 134 -0.69 8.43 -9.28
N ARG A 135 -0.41 7.43 -8.44
CA ARG A 135 0.82 7.33 -7.66
C ARG A 135 1.81 6.31 -8.24
N GLN A 136 1.84 6.13 -9.56
CA GLN A 136 2.83 5.33 -10.28
C GLN A 136 2.89 3.84 -9.91
N ASN A 137 1.94 3.32 -9.13
CA ASN A 137 1.85 1.89 -8.86
C ASN A 137 1.13 1.15 -9.99
N ILE A 138 1.40 -0.14 -10.11
CA ILE A 138 0.61 -1.04 -10.93
C ILE A 138 -0.41 -1.77 -10.06
N GLN A 139 -1.65 -1.86 -10.52
CA GLN A 139 -2.73 -2.59 -9.87
C GLN A 139 -3.20 -3.72 -10.78
N MET A 140 -3.00 -4.95 -10.35
CA MET A 140 -3.55 -6.14 -11.00
C MET A 140 -4.83 -6.55 -10.30
N HIS A 141 -5.82 -6.99 -11.06
CA HIS A 141 -7.14 -7.31 -10.57
C HIS A 141 -7.45 -8.79 -10.70
N TRP A 142 -8.45 -9.27 -9.93
CA TRP A 142 -8.96 -10.64 -9.93
C TRP A 142 -7.90 -11.68 -9.57
N ILE A 143 -7.02 -11.33 -8.64
CA ILE A 143 -5.98 -12.24 -8.14
C ILE A 143 -6.59 -13.21 -7.13
N ASP A 144 -6.43 -14.52 -7.36
CA ASP A 144 -6.80 -15.55 -6.39
C ASP A 144 -5.75 -15.59 -5.26
N ILE A 145 -6.19 -15.72 -4.01
CA ILE A 145 -5.30 -15.86 -2.85
C ILE A 145 -4.33 -17.04 -2.99
N LYS A 146 -4.72 -18.08 -3.73
CA LYS A 146 -3.88 -19.25 -3.99
C LYS A 146 -2.64 -18.94 -4.80
N ASP A 147 -2.74 -17.96 -5.69
CA ASP A 147 -1.66 -17.56 -6.59
C ASP A 147 -0.70 -16.54 -5.95
N VAL A 148 -1.15 -15.86 -4.90
CA VAL A 148 -0.41 -14.77 -4.26
C VAL A 148 1.03 -15.12 -3.88
N PRO A 149 1.35 -16.28 -3.25
CA PRO A 149 2.73 -16.63 -2.95
C PRO A 149 3.62 -16.77 -4.18
N THR A 150 3.06 -17.29 -5.28
CA THR A 150 3.79 -17.44 -6.56
C THR A 150 4.02 -16.07 -7.19
N ILE A 151 3.02 -15.20 -7.18
CA ILE A 151 3.13 -13.84 -7.70
C ILE A 151 4.19 -13.06 -6.92
N TRP A 152 4.20 -13.12 -5.60
CA TRP A 152 5.22 -12.46 -4.78
C TRP A 152 6.63 -12.89 -5.16
N LYS A 153 6.88 -14.21 -5.28
CA LYS A 153 8.19 -14.75 -5.70
C LYS A 153 8.61 -14.25 -7.09
N ARG A 154 7.67 -14.17 -8.02
CA ARG A 154 7.93 -13.66 -9.38
C ARG A 154 8.30 -12.18 -9.36
N LEU A 155 7.57 -11.35 -8.59
CA LEU A 155 7.88 -9.94 -8.43
C LEU A 155 9.23 -9.73 -7.75
N GLU A 156 9.49 -10.44 -6.66
CA GLU A 156 10.76 -10.37 -5.92
C GLU A 156 11.96 -10.75 -6.79
N ALA A 157 11.80 -11.74 -7.67
CA ALA A 157 12.86 -12.17 -8.60
C ALA A 157 13.29 -11.09 -9.59
N ILE A 158 12.45 -10.09 -9.85
CA ILE A 158 12.74 -8.97 -10.74
C ILE A 158 12.95 -7.63 -9.98
N GLY A 159 13.12 -7.69 -8.65
CA GLY A 159 13.36 -6.52 -7.80
C GLY A 159 12.13 -5.64 -7.57
N LEU A 160 10.93 -6.19 -7.76
CA LEU A 160 9.66 -5.57 -7.41
C LEU A 160 9.02 -6.28 -6.22
N ASP A 161 8.08 -5.64 -5.58
CA ASP A 161 7.32 -6.21 -4.47
C ASP A 161 5.97 -5.52 -4.30
N SER A 162 5.14 -6.04 -3.39
CA SER A 162 3.89 -5.43 -2.96
C SER A 162 3.92 -4.99 -1.49
N THR A 163 5.08 -5.12 -0.83
CA THR A 163 5.27 -4.79 0.58
C THR A 163 5.00 -3.30 0.81
N ASP A 164 4.21 -2.99 1.83
CA ASP A 164 3.86 -1.61 2.17
C ASP A 164 3.27 -0.79 1.00
N ALA A 165 2.79 -1.46 -0.05
CA ALA A 165 2.12 -0.76 -1.15
C ALA A 165 0.80 -0.11 -0.71
N CYS A 166 0.26 -0.55 0.43
CA CYS A 166 -0.92 0.00 1.08
C CYS A 166 -0.83 -0.15 2.60
N GLY A 167 -1.86 0.29 3.31
CA GLY A 167 -1.89 0.22 4.77
C GLY A 167 -1.49 1.53 5.44
N ASP A 168 -1.18 1.44 6.73
CA ASP A 168 -0.77 2.56 7.58
C ASP A 168 0.77 2.56 7.74
N VAL A 169 1.43 2.69 6.62
CA VAL A 169 2.87 2.51 6.39
C VAL A 169 3.39 3.61 5.47
N PRO A 170 4.71 3.76 5.31
CA PRO A 170 5.26 4.61 4.27
C PRO A 170 4.84 4.08 2.89
N ARG A 171 3.95 4.82 2.24
CA ARG A 171 3.47 4.49 0.90
C ARG A 171 4.59 4.65 -0.10
N ILE A 172 4.37 4.24 -1.34
CA ILE A 172 5.36 4.48 -2.39
C ILE A 172 5.80 5.94 -2.43
N ILE A 173 7.05 6.15 -2.75
CA ILE A 173 7.60 7.47 -2.96
C ILE A 173 7.34 7.86 -4.41
N LEU A 174 6.53 8.90 -4.59
CA LEU A 174 6.25 9.44 -5.91
C LEU A 174 7.49 10.18 -6.43
N GLY A 175 7.91 9.89 -7.65
CA GLY A 175 9.02 10.55 -8.32
C GLY A 175 8.59 11.33 -9.54
N SER A 176 9.48 12.18 -10.07
CA SER A 176 9.24 12.88 -11.33
C SER A 176 9.01 11.89 -12.48
N PRO A 177 7.96 12.05 -13.29
CA PRO A 177 7.73 11.21 -14.47
C PRO A 177 8.80 11.39 -15.55
N VAL A 178 9.57 12.44 -15.48
CA VAL A 178 10.66 12.77 -16.43
C VAL A 178 12.05 12.73 -15.78
N ALA A 179 12.18 12.11 -14.61
CA ALA A 179 13.45 11.95 -13.90
C ALA A 179 14.52 11.30 -14.79
N GLY A 180 15.69 11.94 -14.90
CA GLY A 180 16.80 11.50 -15.74
C GLY A 180 16.59 11.71 -17.25
N ILE A 181 15.51 12.39 -17.67
CA ILE A 181 15.17 12.64 -19.08
C ILE A 181 15.06 14.14 -19.34
N ALA A 182 14.49 14.89 -18.39
CA ALA A 182 14.29 16.33 -18.55
C ALA A 182 15.62 17.08 -18.58
N LYS A 183 15.79 17.95 -19.58
CA LYS A 183 17.03 18.73 -19.78
C LYS A 183 17.28 19.75 -18.65
N ASP A 184 16.22 20.21 -18.03
CA ASP A 184 16.20 21.22 -16.96
C ASP A 184 16.06 20.61 -15.55
N GLU A 185 16.22 19.30 -15.42
CA GLU A 185 16.33 18.64 -14.14
C GLU A 185 17.56 19.14 -13.38
N LEU A 186 17.39 19.56 -12.12
CA LEU A 186 18.46 20.13 -11.29
C LEU A 186 19.30 19.05 -10.60
N ILE A 187 18.65 17.93 -10.24
CA ILE A 187 19.30 16.81 -9.55
C ILE A 187 18.52 15.52 -9.81
N ASP A 188 19.22 14.43 -10.11
CA ASP A 188 18.63 13.10 -10.15
C ASP A 188 18.35 12.61 -8.72
N VAL A 189 17.08 12.50 -8.36
CA VAL A 189 16.61 12.04 -7.03
C VAL A 189 16.42 10.52 -6.95
N SER A 190 16.61 9.79 -8.04
CA SER A 190 16.40 8.34 -8.08
C SER A 190 17.23 7.58 -7.04
N PRO A 191 18.51 7.90 -6.78
CA PRO A 191 19.30 7.26 -5.72
C PRO A 191 18.73 7.53 -4.32
N ILE A 192 18.20 8.74 -4.08
CA ILE A 192 17.60 9.13 -2.81
C ILE A 192 16.32 8.33 -2.57
N ILE A 193 15.49 8.21 -3.59
CA ILE A 193 14.25 7.38 -3.53
C ILE A 193 14.59 5.92 -3.21
N ALA A 194 15.63 5.37 -3.84
CA ALA A 194 16.08 4.00 -3.59
C ALA A 194 16.56 3.81 -2.14
N ASP A 195 17.36 4.73 -1.60
CA ASP A 195 17.85 4.69 -0.22
C ASP A 195 16.71 4.79 0.80
N ILE A 196 15.74 5.68 0.58
CA ILE A 196 14.57 5.80 1.45
C ILE A 196 13.71 4.51 1.38
N LYS A 197 13.51 3.96 0.17
CA LYS A 197 12.79 2.69 0.00
C LYS A 197 13.45 1.59 0.84
N GLU A 198 14.76 1.42 0.74
CA GLU A 198 15.50 0.39 1.47
C GLU A 198 15.34 0.52 3.00
N ARG A 199 15.31 1.73 3.53
CA ARG A 199 15.18 2.00 4.96
C ARG A 199 13.75 1.88 5.49
N PHE A 200 12.76 2.19 4.65
CA PHE A 200 11.37 2.36 5.09
C PHE A 200 10.51 1.12 4.84
N VAL A 201 10.71 0.44 3.71
CA VAL A 201 9.84 -0.68 3.31
C VAL A 201 10.12 -1.89 4.17
N GLY A 202 9.08 -2.46 4.74
CA GLY A 202 9.18 -3.61 5.63
C GLY A 202 9.80 -3.29 7.01
N ASN A 203 10.06 -2.02 7.32
CA ASN A 203 10.61 -1.63 8.62
C ASN A 203 9.53 -1.76 9.71
N PRO A 204 9.72 -2.62 10.73
CA PRO A 204 8.73 -2.84 11.78
C PRO A 204 8.34 -1.57 12.56
N GLU A 205 9.26 -0.62 12.71
CA GLU A 205 9.01 0.63 13.44
C GLU A 205 8.04 1.55 12.68
N LEU A 206 7.90 1.37 11.36
CA LEU A 206 7.09 2.21 10.50
C LEU A 206 5.77 1.53 10.08
N GLN A 207 5.39 0.43 10.72
CA GLN A 207 4.20 -0.35 10.32
C GLN A 207 2.89 0.16 10.94
N ASN A 208 2.93 1.27 11.66
CA ASN A 208 1.74 1.86 12.28
C ASN A 208 1.78 3.39 12.25
N LEU A 209 2.00 3.93 11.07
CA LEU A 209 1.93 5.38 10.82
C LEU A 209 0.48 5.85 10.69
N PRO A 210 0.23 7.15 10.71
CA PRO A 210 -1.05 7.70 10.30
C PRO A 210 -1.45 7.18 8.91
N ARG A 211 -2.75 6.90 8.75
CA ARG A 211 -3.26 6.35 7.49
C ARG A 211 -2.89 7.22 6.30
N LYS A 212 -2.44 6.57 5.22
CA LYS A 212 -2.03 7.20 3.96
C LYS A 212 -0.82 8.14 4.12
N PHE A 213 0.16 7.75 4.92
CA PHE A 213 1.44 8.46 4.96
C PHE A 213 2.13 8.34 3.60
N LYS A 214 2.28 9.47 2.92
CA LYS A 214 2.73 9.53 1.53
C LYS A 214 3.87 10.52 1.39
N SER A 215 4.77 10.25 0.44
CA SER A 215 5.92 11.09 0.12
C SER A 215 6.02 11.31 -1.38
N ALA A 216 6.52 12.47 -1.79
CA ALA A 216 6.85 12.79 -3.15
C ALA A 216 8.21 13.49 -3.17
N ILE A 217 9.09 13.14 -4.10
CA ILE A 217 10.42 13.70 -4.24
C ILE A 217 10.69 14.00 -5.71
N THR A 218 11.05 15.22 -6.02
CA THR A 218 11.44 15.62 -7.37
C THR A 218 12.70 16.47 -7.34
N GLY A 219 13.52 16.31 -8.37
CA GLY A 219 14.64 17.20 -8.69
C GLY A 219 14.31 18.19 -9.80
N HIS A 220 13.05 18.22 -10.28
CA HIS A 220 12.60 19.08 -11.34
C HIS A 220 12.06 20.41 -10.79
N PRO A 221 12.42 21.58 -11.39
CA PRO A 221 12.04 22.90 -10.86
C PRO A 221 10.53 23.18 -10.88
N SER A 222 9.76 22.50 -11.73
CA SER A 222 8.30 22.67 -11.82
C SER A 222 7.49 21.90 -10.78
N LEU A 223 8.14 21.19 -9.82
CA LEU A 223 7.46 20.37 -8.80
C LEU A 223 6.44 19.39 -9.39
N ASP A 224 6.84 18.64 -10.39
CA ASP A 224 6.04 17.80 -11.27
C ASP A 224 5.54 16.46 -10.65
N VAL A 225 5.39 16.40 -9.35
CA VAL A 225 5.05 15.18 -8.57
C VAL A 225 3.68 15.22 -7.91
N VAL A 226 2.71 15.91 -8.45
CA VAL A 226 1.32 15.95 -7.93
C VAL A 226 1.28 16.01 -6.39
N HIS A 227 2.05 16.90 -5.80
CA HIS A 227 2.25 17.00 -4.34
C HIS A 227 0.97 17.33 -3.56
N GLU A 228 -0.04 17.87 -4.22
CA GLU A 228 -1.33 18.25 -3.63
C GLU A 228 -2.14 17.04 -3.13
N ILE A 229 -1.87 15.84 -3.65
CA ILE A 229 -2.56 14.61 -3.26
C ILE A 229 -1.73 13.70 -2.33
N ASN A 230 -0.63 14.22 -1.82
CA ASN A 230 0.25 13.50 -0.89
C ASN A 230 -0.02 13.82 0.56
#